data_765db0a773bc5a8c012f3ae2e1376268
#
_entry.id   765db0a773bc5a8c012f3ae2e1376268
#
_cell.length_a   1.000
_cell.length_b   1.000
_cell.length_c   1.000
_cell.angle_alpha   90.00
_cell.angle_beta   90.00
_cell.angle_gamma   90.00
#
_symmetry.space_group_name_H-M   'P 1'
#
loop_
_entity.id
_entity.type
_entity.pdbx_description
1 polymer ?
#
loop_
_entity_poly.entity_id
_entity_poly.type
_entity_poly.pdbx_seq_one_letter_code
_entity_poly.pdbx_strand_id
1 'polypeptide(L)'
;MLDRINACKDRAEQFLLSLQVEDGIFDTSKHNRAKEKGMLLPGTYDAISALGLIKRLDRIDKEKAKAYLLSHQNYWGWYKIREMRKKDLTYPDFEYDNFHITNYSISALGYLGYEFSKKDLRFLSKYNGKQRLKSWLGKRDMEKPWMEGNFVVNLASFFMLGRALGQKNCDKRIEEMIAWHVENQDEFGFYHDPEIADLTNAFAGATHNYHIFYHDDLPIAMYRQVIDYLLTRSTEIETACIDVDEVDVLCNFIKFDYRANEIKEWLDKKLDSLLDYQNADGGFADQRDGVRTFDGWTKYREPQGISNAFATWFRLIAIGMIAVTLYDDRNWQFRNTIGIGYFNPEYLLAGFDRDKMQEAEWAVLQRAETRKAKQAKSTASSLNDENVADLVQLFQKRVEAADQSKLTFEASFSVNIVNEGSFHLVIENGEANVDKGALENANLTVTCKRDTLTKIVDGKLDAKLAYATGKLKCKGDIAYAFKLTILM
;
A
#
# COMPACT_ATOMS: atom_id res chain seq x y z
N MET A 1 6.42 -26.20 15.91
CA MET A 1 6.25 -24.80 15.48
C MET A 1 6.39 -23.80 16.62
N LEU A 2 5.65 -23.92 17.73
CA LEU A 2 5.71 -22.96 18.85
C LEU A 2 7.12 -22.74 19.40
N ASP A 3 7.95 -23.79 19.50
CA ASP A 3 9.35 -23.65 19.95
C ASP A 3 10.18 -22.80 19.00
N ARG A 4 9.97 -22.93 17.68
CA ARG A 4 10.64 -22.08 16.67
C ARG A 4 10.20 -20.61 16.80
N ILE A 5 8.90 -20.36 17.01
CA ILE A 5 8.34 -19.03 17.23
C ILE A 5 8.95 -18.41 18.50
N ASN A 6 9.03 -19.14 19.60
CA ASN A 6 9.64 -18.65 20.84
C ASN A 6 11.12 -18.36 20.66
N ALA A 7 11.88 -19.25 20.03
CA ALA A 7 13.29 -19.01 19.72
C ALA A 7 13.48 -17.78 18.81
N CYS A 8 12.57 -17.54 17.87
CA CYS A 8 12.57 -16.34 17.03
C CYS A 8 12.36 -15.08 17.87
N LYS A 9 11.38 -15.09 18.79
CA LYS A 9 11.12 -13.95 19.72
C LYS A 9 12.31 -13.64 20.59
N ASP A 10 12.95 -14.66 21.16
CA ASP A 10 14.11 -14.49 22.06
C ASP A 10 15.31 -13.90 21.30
N ARG A 11 15.58 -14.33 20.08
CA ARG A 11 16.61 -13.75 19.23
C ARG A 11 16.29 -12.32 18.81
N ALA A 12 15.03 -12.05 18.45
CA ALA A 12 14.59 -10.71 18.09
C ALA A 12 14.69 -9.73 19.27
N GLU A 13 14.35 -10.17 20.50
CA GLU A 13 14.58 -9.38 21.71
C GLU A 13 16.05 -8.98 21.84
N GLN A 14 16.96 -9.95 21.73
CA GLN A 14 18.41 -9.69 21.84
C GLN A 14 18.90 -8.71 20.77
N PHE A 15 18.43 -8.87 19.53
CA PHE A 15 18.73 -7.94 18.44
C PHE A 15 18.23 -6.53 18.75
N LEU A 16 16.96 -6.37 19.10
CA LEU A 16 16.37 -5.06 19.41
C LEU A 16 17.10 -4.37 20.57
N LEU A 17 17.36 -5.08 21.67
CA LEU A 17 18.11 -4.54 22.80
C LEU A 17 19.54 -4.12 22.40
N SER A 18 20.15 -4.79 21.42
CA SER A 18 21.47 -4.41 20.92
C SER A 18 21.48 -3.10 20.11
N LEU A 19 20.32 -2.60 19.71
CA LEU A 19 20.16 -1.32 19.02
C LEU A 19 20.08 -0.12 19.97
N GLN A 20 20.00 -0.34 21.29
CA GLN A 20 19.96 0.75 22.25
C GLN A 20 21.22 1.63 22.16
N VAL A 21 21.01 2.92 22.02
CA VAL A 21 22.05 3.95 22.14
C VAL A 21 22.10 4.51 23.55
N GLU A 22 20.96 4.57 24.20
CA GLU A 22 20.74 4.84 25.62
C GLU A 22 19.57 3.96 26.06
N ASP A 23 19.42 3.70 27.37
CA ASP A 23 18.33 2.88 27.88
C ASP A 23 16.96 3.45 27.45
N GLY A 24 16.17 2.64 26.74
CA GLY A 24 14.88 3.01 26.19
C GLY A 24 14.92 3.85 24.89
N ILE A 25 16.11 4.17 24.35
CA ILE A 25 16.27 4.90 23.07
C ILE A 25 17.07 4.05 22.09
N PHE A 26 16.56 3.87 20.89
CA PHE A 26 17.07 2.90 19.92
C PHE A 26 17.45 3.57 18.60
N ASP A 27 18.47 3.03 17.96
CA ASP A 27 18.75 3.29 16.56
C ASP A 27 17.97 2.32 15.67
N THR A 28 17.86 2.62 14.39
CA THR A 28 17.17 1.77 13.41
C THR A 28 17.92 0.49 13.11
N SER A 29 19.26 0.56 13.06
CA SER A 29 20.14 -0.59 12.81
C SER A 29 21.56 -0.35 13.35
N LYS A 30 22.32 -1.43 13.48
CA LYS A 30 23.75 -1.33 13.84
C LYS A 30 24.57 -0.60 12.77
N HIS A 31 24.14 -0.69 11.51
CA HIS A 31 24.79 0.00 10.40
C HIS A 31 24.60 1.52 10.46
N ASN A 32 23.42 1.97 10.87
CA ASN A 32 23.06 3.38 10.93
C ASN A 32 23.74 4.12 12.10
N ARG A 33 23.97 3.45 13.19
CA ARG A 33 24.30 3.98 14.53
C ARG A 33 25.32 5.13 14.60
N ALA A 34 26.11 5.33 13.60
CA ALA A 34 27.12 6.40 13.59
C ALA A 34 26.86 7.45 12.49
N LYS A 35 25.82 7.32 11.68
CA LYS A 35 25.69 8.07 10.42
C LYS A 35 24.53 9.05 10.37
N GLU A 36 23.36 8.69 10.91
CA GLU A 36 22.12 9.45 10.68
C GLU A 36 21.37 9.72 12.01
N LYS A 37 21.65 10.87 12.62
CA LYS A 37 21.05 11.26 13.92
C LYS A 37 19.53 11.31 13.94
N GLY A 38 18.89 11.64 12.81
CA GLY A 38 17.42 11.72 12.69
C GLY A 38 16.70 10.38 12.78
N MET A 39 17.42 9.25 12.78
CA MET A 39 16.81 7.93 12.80
C MET A 39 16.53 7.37 14.20
N LEU A 40 16.91 8.08 15.27
CA LEU A 40 16.65 7.63 16.64
C LEU A 40 15.16 7.61 17.00
N LEU A 41 14.35 8.54 16.48
CA LEU A 41 12.91 8.50 16.70
C LEU A 41 12.25 7.29 16.00
N PRO A 42 12.48 7.06 14.70
CA PRO A 42 12.03 5.82 14.05
C PRO A 42 12.52 4.56 14.75
N GLY A 43 13.80 4.43 15.00
CA GLY A 43 14.37 3.27 15.69
C GLY A 43 13.72 3.02 17.05
N THR A 44 13.40 4.08 17.78
CA THR A 44 12.78 3.98 19.10
C THR A 44 11.34 3.52 19.03
N TYR A 45 10.48 4.12 18.17
CA TYR A 45 9.08 3.68 18.11
C TYR A 45 8.95 2.27 17.52
N ASP A 46 9.79 1.88 16.55
CA ASP A 46 9.78 0.53 15.98
C ASP A 46 10.22 -0.52 17.00
N ALA A 47 11.36 -0.29 17.69
CA ALA A 47 11.87 -1.21 18.69
C ALA A 47 10.90 -1.37 19.87
N ILE A 48 10.31 -0.28 20.37
CA ILE A 48 9.32 -0.32 21.44
C ILE A 48 8.07 -1.08 21.01
N SER A 49 7.59 -0.83 19.79
CA SER A 49 6.42 -1.55 19.26
C SER A 49 6.70 -3.05 19.09
N ALA A 50 7.91 -3.41 18.63
CA ALA A 50 8.31 -4.81 18.52
C ALA A 50 8.47 -5.48 19.89
N LEU A 51 9.16 -4.85 20.84
CA LEU A 51 9.30 -5.37 22.20
C LEU A 51 7.96 -5.44 22.93
N GLY A 52 7.07 -4.48 22.71
CA GLY A 52 5.72 -4.47 23.24
C GLY A 52 4.89 -5.64 22.69
N LEU A 53 4.92 -5.86 21.39
CA LEU A 53 4.26 -6.95 20.70
C LEU A 53 4.64 -8.32 21.29
N ILE A 54 5.94 -8.55 21.55
CA ILE A 54 6.45 -9.82 22.12
C ILE A 54 6.46 -9.84 23.64
N LYS A 55 5.89 -8.82 24.31
CA LYS A 55 5.79 -8.69 25.79
C LYS A 55 7.15 -8.66 26.51
N ARG A 56 8.09 -7.88 26.02
CA ARG A 56 9.47 -7.77 26.57
C ARG A 56 9.87 -6.33 26.96
N LEU A 57 8.91 -5.44 27.21
CA LEU A 57 9.15 -4.05 27.63
C LEU A 57 9.66 -3.91 29.08
N ASP A 58 9.69 -4.96 29.86
CA ASP A 58 10.32 -4.99 31.18
C ASP A 58 11.86 -4.90 31.14
N ARG A 59 12.45 -5.03 29.94
CA ARG A 59 13.88 -5.02 29.69
C ARG A 59 14.45 -3.61 29.44
N ILE A 60 13.62 -2.57 29.48
CA ILE A 60 14.02 -1.19 29.20
C ILE A 60 13.44 -0.20 30.22
N ASP A 61 14.05 0.99 30.32
CA ASP A 61 13.48 2.12 31.04
C ASP A 61 12.30 2.73 30.25
N LYS A 62 11.08 2.30 30.61
CA LYS A 62 9.84 2.75 29.96
C LYS A 62 9.59 4.24 30.11
N GLU A 63 9.95 4.82 31.26
CA GLU A 63 9.70 6.24 31.52
C GLU A 63 10.65 7.11 30.69
N LYS A 64 11.90 6.70 30.55
CA LYS A 64 12.86 7.38 29.68
C LYS A 64 12.43 7.29 28.21
N ALA A 65 12.04 6.11 27.74
CA ALA A 65 11.51 5.89 26.40
C ALA A 65 10.28 6.77 26.11
N LYS A 66 9.33 6.80 27.04
CA LYS A 66 8.13 7.65 26.98
C LYS A 66 8.47 9.13 26.90
N ALA A 67 9.37 9.60 27.78
CA ALA A 67 9.82 11.00 27.80
C ALA A 67 10.51 11.37 26.48
N TYR A 68 11.33 10.47 25.93
CA TYR A 68 11.98 10.68 24.64
C TYR A 68 10.97 10.84 23.51
N LEU A 69 10.02 9.91 23.36
CA LEU A 69 8.98 10.00 22.33
C LEU A 69 8.18 11.31 22.47
N LEU A 70 7.71 11.63 23.68
CA LEU A 70 6.94 12.86 23.94
C LEU A 70 7.74 14.13 23.65
N SER A 71 9.06 14.11 23.79
CA SER A 71 9.91 15.25 23.43
C SER A 71 9.83 15.65 21.96
N HIS A 72 9.45 14.73 21.08
CA HIS A 72 9.26 14.97 19.65
C HIS A 72 7.85 15.47 19.28
N GLN A 73 6.91 15.49 20.26
CA GLN A 73 5.57 16.00 20.03
C GLN A 73 5.55 17.54 20.01
N ASN A 74 4.81 18.12 19.07
CA ASN A 74 4.58 19.56 19.03
C ASN A 74 3.27 19.96 19.73
N TYR A 75 3.00 21.26 19.85
CA TYR A 75 1.77 21.79 20.46
C TYR A 75 0.47 21.24 19.85
N TRP A 76 0.48 20.92 18.54
CA TRP A 76 -0.70 20.38 17.86
C TRP A 76 -0.89 18.88 18.05
N GLY A 77 0.09 18.20 18.62
CA GLY A 77 0.07 16.75 18.81
C GLY A 77 0.79 15.95 17.72
N TRP A 78 1.35 16.62 16.71
CA TRP A 78 2.17 15.95 15.71
C TRP A 78 3.54 15.58 16.24
N TYR A 79 3.98 14.37 15.94
CA TYR A 79 5.37 13.93 16.18
C TYR A 79 6.22 14.23 14.95
N LYS A 80 7.47 14.62 15.17
CA LYS A 80 8.39 15.03 14.10
C LYS A 80 9.80 14.60 14.37
N ILE A 81 10.48 14.15 13.33
CA ILE A 81 11.93 13.96 13.34
C ILE A 81 12.58 15.34 13.17
N ARG A 82 13.06 15.91 14.26
CA ARG A 82 13.53 17.31 14.31
C ARG A 82 14.83 17.53 13.51
N GLU A 83 15.64 16.50 13.42
CA GLU A 83 16.95 16.50 12.76
C GLU A 83 16.84 16.40 11.23
N MET A 84 15.68 15.92 10.71
CA MET A 84 15.44 15.79 9.29
C MET A 84 14.89 17.05 8.67
N ARG A 85 15.41 17.38 7.49
CA ARG A 85 14.92 18.46 6.64
C ARG A 85 14.04 17.90 5.54
N LYS A 86 13.19 18.74 4.96
CA LYS A 86 12.30 18.35 3.85
C LYS A 86 13.04 17.63 2.70
N LYS A 87 14.29 17.97 2.42
CA LYS A 87 15.12 17.33 1.41
C LYS A 87 15.52 15.89 1.74
N ASP A 88 15.45 15.51 3.01
CA ASP A 88 15.84 14.20 3.51
C ASP A 88 14.66 13.21 3.46
N LEU A 89 13.47 13.70 3.10
CA LEU A 89 12.25 12.93 2.99
C LEU A 89 12.03 12.42 1.55
N THR A 90 11.52 11.21 1.42
CA THR A 90 11.20 10.59 0.11
C THR A 90 10.03 11.33 -0.54
N TYR A 91 9.01 11.63 0.26
CA TYR A 91 7.83 12.36 -0.16
C TYR A 91 7.89 13.76 0.44
N PRO A 92 7.98 14.82 -0.37
CA PRO A 92 8.03 16.19 0.14
C PRO A 92 6.70 16.68 0.69
N ASP A 93 5.68 15.82 0.74
CA ASP A 93 4.40 16.12 1.33
C ASP A 93 4.48 15.97 2.86
N PHE A 94 4.36 17.12 3.51
CA PHE A 94 4.40 17.23 4.97
C PHE A 94 3.30 16.40 5.68
N GLU A 95 2.17 16.12 5.05
CA GLU A 95 1.10 15.32 5.67
C GLU A 95 1.51 13.85 5.77
N TYR A 96 2.09 13.29 4.71
CA TYR A 96 2.46 11.87 4.66
C TYR A 96 3.39 11.49 5.82
N ASP A 97 4.51 12.21 5.95
CA ASP A 97 5.48 11.94 7.00
C ASP A 97 4.88 12.14 8.40
N ASN A 98 4.16 13.25 8.61
CA ASN A 98 3.57 13.53 9.91
C ASN A 98 2.55 12.47 10.32
N PHE A 99 1.76 11.93 9.38
CA PHE A 99 0.78 10.91 9.68
C PHE A 99 1.45 9.62 10.14
N HIS A 100 2.45 9.12 9.41
CA HIS A 100 3.17 7.91 9.77
C HIS A 100 3.92 8.05 11.10
N ILE A 101 4.77 9.06 11.21
CA ILE A 101 5.56 9.29 12.43
C ILE A 101 4.65 9.45 13.66
N THR A 102 3.53 10.15 13.50
CA THR A 102 2.56 10.34 14.60
C THR A 102 1.86 9.03 14.94
N ASN A 103 1.39 8.25 13.96
CA ASN A 103 0.70 6.99 14.23
C ASN A 103 1.64 5.96 14.89
N TYR A 104 2.87 5.86 14.44
CA TYR A 104 3.84 4.92 15.02
C TYR A 104 4.30 5.37 16.42
N SER A 105 4.48 6.67 16.64
CA SER A 105 4.74 7.19 17.98
C SER A 105 3.59 6.94 18.95
N ILE A 106 2.33 7.09 18.49
CA ILE A 106 1.12 6.75 19.26
C ILE A 106 1.11 5.24 19.58
N SER A 107 1.44 4.38 18.62
CA SER A 107 1.55 2.94 18.84
C SER A 107 2.54 2.61 19.96
N ALA A 108 3.76 3.11 19.86
CA ALA A 108 4.81 2.88 20.84
C ALA A 108 4.42 3.40 22.23
N LEU A 109 3.85 4.60 22.29
CA LEU A 109 3.37 5.18 23.56
C LEU A 109 2.24 4.36 24.18
N GLY A 110 1.36 3.76 23.36
CA GLY A 110 0.33 2.84 23.80
C GLY A 110 0.92 1.62 24.51
N TYR A 111 1.95 1.00 23.93
CA TYR A 111 2.69 -0.10 24.55
C TYR A 111 3.38 0.30 25.85
N LEU A 112 3.84 1.55 25.96
CA LEU A 112 4.43 2.10 27.19
C LEU A 112 3.41 2.52 28.24
N GLY A 113 2.10 2.30 27.99
CA GLY A 113 1.03 2.65 28.92
C GLY A 113 0.79 4.16 29.05
N TYR A 114 1.06 4.94 28.00
CA TYR A 114 0.76 6.36 28.00
C TYR A 114 -0.75 6.60 27.92
N GLU A 115 -1.26 7.43 28.82
CA GLU A 115 -2.67 7.84 28.83
C GLU A 115 -2.89 9.04 27.92
N PHE A 116 -3.42 8.78 26.73
CA PHE A 116 -3.72 9.82 25.76
C PHE A 116 -4.86 10.74 26.22
N SER A 117 -4.81 11.97 25.78
CA SER A 117 -5.82 12.99 26.01
C SER A 117 -6.21 13.70 24.70
N LYS A 118 -7.31 14.45 24.72
CA LYS A 118 -7.71 15.28 23.56
C LYS A 118 -6.63 16.29 23.12
N LYS A 119 -5.71 16.63 24.03
CA LYS A 119 -4.61 17.55 23.75
C LYS A 119 -3.60 16.94 22.78
N ASP A 120 -3.47 15.63 22.78
CA ASP A 120 -2.53 14.91 21.92
C ASP A 120 -3.03 14.83 20.47
N LEU A 121 -4.31 15.13 20.24
CA LEU A 121 -4.97 15.09 18.94
C LEU A 121 -5.53 16.46 18.49
N ARG A 122 -4.92 17.57 18.92
CA ARG A 122 -5.38 18.92 18.53
C ARG A 122 -5.40 19.12 17.01
N PHE A 123 -4.49 18.48 16.31
CA PHE A 123 -4.41 18.54 14.84
C PHE A 123 -5.67 18.03 14.16
N LEU A 124 -6.47 17.17 14.79
CA LEU A 124 -7.75 16.72 14.23
C LEU A 124 -8.71 17.86 13.94
N SER A 125 -8.58 19.01 14.61
CA SER A 125 -9.37 20.19 14.30
C SER A 125 -9.28 20.64 12.83
N LYS A 126 -8.18 20.32 12.15
CA LYS A 126 -8.00 20.57 10.71
C LYS A 126 -8.94 19.73 9.84
N TYR A 127 -9.29 18.51 10.27
CA TYR A 127 -10.03 17.52 9.50
C TYR A 127 -11.46 17.30 10.00
N ASN A 128 -11.76 17.63 11.25
CA ASN A 128 -12.99 17.26 11.97
C ASN A 128 -14.27 18.01 11.52
N GLY A 129 -14.20 18.87 10.51
CA GLY A 129 -15.39 19.48 9.89
C GLY A 129 -15.87 18.64 8.71
N LYS A 130 -17.20 18.40 8.59
CA LYS A 130 -17.78 17.61 7.47
C LYS A 130 -17.25 18.05 6.11
N GLN A 131 -17.31 19.32 5.79
CA GLN A 131 -16.83 19.84 4.50
C GLN A 131 -15.31 19.73 4.36
N ARG A 132 -14.56 19.82 5.46
CA ARG A 132 -13.10 19.68 5.46
C ARG A 132 -12.68 18.26 5.16
N LEU A 133 -13.31 17.27 5.81
CA LEU A 133 -13.04 15.86 5.56
C LEU A 133 -13.43 15.47 4.13
N LYS A 134 -14.64 15.86 3.68
CA LYS A 134 -15.08 15.60 2.30
C LYS A 134 -14.13 16.19 1.27
N SER A 135 -13.65 17.42 1.47
CA SER A 135 -12.68 18.06 0.58
C SER A 135 -11.32 17.37 0.64
N TRP A 136 -10.92 16.86 1.79
CA TRP A 136 -9.66 16.11 1.94
C TRP A 136 -9.73 14.73 1.27
N LEU A 137 -10.80 13.98 1.46
CA LEU A 137 -11.04 12.69 0.81
C LEU A 137 -11.16 12.85 -0.72
N GLY A 138 -11.82 13.89 -1.20
CA GLY A 138 -11.96 14.17 -2.65
C GLY A 138 -10.65 14.56 -3.36
N LYS A 139 -9.56 14.73 -2.63
CA LYS A 139 -8.22 14.98 -3.19
C LYS A 139 -7.35 13.72 -3.27
N ARG A 140 -7.88 12.58 -2.83
CA ARG A 140 -7.13 11.32 -2.87
C ARG A 140 -6.93 10.89 -4.32
N ASP A 141 -5.69 10.65 -4.67
CA ASP A 141 -5.26 10.23 -6.01
C ASP A 141 -5.24 8.70 -6.08
N MET A 142 -6.37 8.13 -6.49
CA MET A 142 -6.53 6.68 -6.54
C MET A 142 -5.67 6.00 -7.62
N GLU A 143 -4.93 6.76 -8.42
CA GLU A 143 -3.84 6.24 -9.25
C GLU A 143 -2.61 5.82 -8.42
N LYS A 144 -2.56 6.22 -7.13
CA LYS A 144 -1.48 5.87 -6.17
C LYS A 144 -2.05 5.21 -4.92
N PRO A 145 -2.73 4.06 -5.08
CA PRO A 145 -3.56 3.50 -4.02
C PRO A 145 -2.79 3.18 -2.74
N TRP A 146 -1.56 2.68 -2.82
CA TRP A 146 -0.74 2.38 -1.64
C TRP A 146 -0.47 3.63 -0.78
N MET A 147 0.00 4.70 -1.41
CA MET A 147 0.28 5.94 -0.70
C MET A 147 -1.00 6.57 -0.12
N GLU A 148 -2.07 6.62 -0.92
CA GLU A 148 -3.34 7.21 -0.50
C GLU A 148 -4.06 6.38 0.57
N GLY A 149 -3.97 5.05 0.50
CA GLY A 149 -4.45 4.15 1.54
C GLY A 149 -3.80 4.42 2.89
N ASN A 150 -2.49 4.64 2.89
CA ASN A 150 -1.76 5.04 4.10
C ASN A 150 -2.23 6.37 4.69
N PHE A 151 -2.54 7.38 3.85
CA PHE A 151 -3.13 8.62 4.34
C PHE A 151 -4.47 8.37 5.04
N VAL A 152 -5.33 7.58 4.40
CA VAL A 152 -6.70 7.38 4.87
C VAL A 152 -6.72 6.58 6.16
N VAL A 153 -5.99 5.47 6.27
CA VAL A 153 -5.95 4.67 7.50
C VAL A 153 -5.35 5.45 8.68
N ASN A 154 -4.29 6.23 8.44
CA ASN A 154 -3.71 7.04 9.51
C ASN A 154 -4.70 8.06 10.05
N LEU A 155 -5.45 8.77 9.18
CA LEU A 155 -6.47 9.71 9.64
C LEU A 155 -7.63 9.01 10.35
N ALA A 156 -8.05 7.84 9.87
CA ALA A 156 -9.06 7.01 10.52
C ALA A 156 -8.60 6.57 11.92
N SER A 157 -7.34 6.13 12.06
CA SER A 157 -6.74 5.77 13.35
C SER A 157 -6.83 6.93 14.36
N PHE A 158 -6.51 8.14 13.91
CA PHE A 158 -6.59 9.32 14.78
C PHE A 158 -8.03 9.66 15.15
N PHE A 159 -9.00 9.52 14.26
CA PHE A 159 -10.42 9.70 14.59
C PHE A 159 -10.92 8.63 15.55
N MET A 160 -10.50 7.37 15.39
CA MET A 160 -10.88 6.29 16.32
C MET A 160 -10.31 6.52 17.72
N LEU A 161 -9.04 6.92 17.83
CA LEU A 161 -8.48 7.33 19.11
C LEU A 161 -9.22 8.56 19.67
N GLY A 162 -9.53 9.54 18.84
CA GLY A 162 -10.34 10.70 19.23
C GLY A 162 -11.73 10.31 19.75
N ARG A 163 -12.40 9.32 19.12
CA ARG A 163 -13.66 8.73 19.56
C ARG A 163 -13.53 8.12 20.96
N ALA A 164 -12.51 7.29 21.15
CA ALA A 164 -12.23 6.66 22.44
C ALA A 164 -11.98 7.69 23.56
N LEU A 165 -11.39 8.84 23.21
CA LEU A 165 -11.18 9.96 24.14
C LEU A 165 -12.39 10.89 24.27
N GLY A 166 -13.53 10.58 23.65
CA GLY A 166 -14.75 11.39 23.68
C GLY A 166 -14.60 12.74 22.98
N GLN A 167 -13.75 12.84 21.94
CA GLN A 167 -13.64 14.03 21.12
C GLN A 167 -14.84 14.18 20.19
N LYS A 168 -15.46 15.37 20.17
CA LYS A 168 -16.70 15.65 19.43
C LYS A 168 -16.57 15.35 17.94
N ASN A 169 -17.62 14.80 17.34
CA ASN A 169 -17.80 14.51 15.93
C ASN A 169 -16.89 13.41 15.34
N CYS A 170 -16.03 12.75 16.12
CA CYS A 170 -15.18 11.68 15.60
C CYS A 170 -16.01 10.51 15.03
N ASP A 171 -17.10 10.10 15.70
CA ASP A 171 -18.01 9.07 15.19
C ASP A 171 -18.51 9.41 13.78
N LYS A 172 -19.04 10.64 13.61
CA LYS A 172 -19.54 11.11 12.32
C LYS A 172 -18.47 11.16 11.23
N ARG A 173 -17.22 11.42 11.61
CA ARG A 173 -16.11 11.43 10.64
C ARG A 173 -15.72 10.00 10.23
N ILE A 174 -15.76 9.07 11.17
CA ILE A 174 -15.54 7.65 10.88
C ILE A 174 -16.65 7.12 9.95
N GLU A 175 -17.91 7.42 10.24
CA GLU A 175 -19.04 7.06 9.36
C GLU A 175 -18.86 7.63 7.94
N GLU A 176 -18.43 8.87 7.80
CA GLU A 176 -18.14 9.48 6.49
C GLU A 176 -16.95 8.82 5.78
N MET A 177 -15.93 8.39 6.50
CA MET A 177 -14.81 7.64 5.93
C MET A 177 -15.24 6.25 5.48
N ILE A 178 -16.05 5.55 6.28
CA ILE A 178 -16.63 4.25 5.89
C ILE A 178 -17.46 4.40 4.62
N ALA A 179 -18.36 5.39 4.57
CA ALA A 179 -19.16 5.66 3.38
C ALA A 179 -18.27 5.94 2.14
N TRP A 180 -17.20 6.71 2.31
CA TRP A 180 -16.25 6.95 1.24
C TRP A 180 -15.56 5.68 0.76
N HIS A 181 -15.15 4.78 1.66
CA HIS A 181 -14.58 3.49 1.27
C HIS A 181 -15.60 2.63 0.50
N VAL A 182 -16.82 2.52 1.04
CA VAL A 182 -17.88 1.74 0.38
C VAL A 182 -18.18 2.31 -1.02
N GLU A 183 -18.17 3.64 -1.21
CA GLU A 183 -18.39 4.28 -2.50
C GLU A 183 -17.25 4.06 -3.52
N ASN A 184 -16.00 3.89 -3.04
CA ASN A 184 -14.82 3.78 -3.90
C ASN A 184 -14.27 2.36 -4.02
N GLN A 185 -14.85 1.38 -3.34
CA GLN A 185 -14.44 -0.02 -3.49
C GLN A 185 -14.80 -0.55 -4.88
N ASP A 186 -13.90 -1.29 -5.49
CA ASP A 186 -14.05 -1.92 -6.79
C ASP A 186 -14.45 -3.40 -6.71
N GLU A 187 -14.62 -4.03 -7.88
CA GLU A 187 -14.98 -5.43 -7.99
C GLU A 187 -13.89 -6.43 -7.54
N PHE A 188 -12.68 -5.98 -7.30
CA PHE A 188 -11.59 -6.80 -6.72
C PHE A 188 -11.56 -6.69 -5.19
N GLY A 189 -12.32 -5.78 -4.60
CA GLY A 189 -12.33 -5.50 -3.18
C GLY A 189 -11.37 -4.40 -2.77
N PHE A 190 -10.66 -3.78 -3.70
CA PHE A 190 -9.65 -2.76 -3.45
C PHE A 190 -10.20 -1.36 -3.62
N TYR A 191 -9.38 -0.36 -3.27
CA TYR A 191 -9.70 1.06 -3.37
C TYR A 191 -8.65 1.70 -4.28
N HIS A 192 -8.87 1.63 -5.61
CA HIS A 192 -7.94 2.18 -6.60
C HIS A 192 -8.68 2.59 -7.87
N ASP A 193 -8.00 3.32 -8.75
CA ASP A 193 -8.50 3.55 -10.09
C ASP A 193 -8.55 2.19 -10.83
N PRO A 194 -9.72 1.74 -11.29
CA PRO A 194 -9.87 0.44 -11.95
C PRO A 194 -9.07 0.31 -13.26
N GLU A 195 -8.54 1.41 -13.80
CA GLU A 195 -7.64 1.37 -14.96
C GLU A 195 -6.19 1.01 -14.59
N ILE A 196 -5.85 0.95 -13.29
CA ILE A 196 -4.51 0.55 -12.84
C ILE A 196 -4.40 -0.97 -12.86
N ALA A 197 -3.42 -1.48 -13.61
CA ALA A 197 -3.16 -2.91 -13.72
C ALA A 197 -2.31 -3.48 -12.55
N ASP A 198 -1.69 -2.64 -11.73
CA ASP A 198 -0.86 -3.07 -10.61
C ASP A 198 -1.71 -3.40 -9.38
N LEU A 199 -2.22 -4.62 -9.33
CA LEU A 199 -3.01 -5.12 -8.21
C LEU A 199 -2.22 -5.20 -6.90
N THR A 200 -0.90 -5.28 -6.91
CA THR A 200 -0.08 -5.28 -5.69
C THR A 200 -0.15 -3.92 -5.00
N ASN A 201 -0.04 -2.83 -5.75
CA ASN A 201 -0.23 -1.48 -5.20
C ASN A 201 -1.67 -1.24 -4.72
N ALA A 202 -2.66 -1.75 -5.46
CA ALA A 202 -4.07 -1.65 -5.09
C ALA A 202 -4.35 -2.41 -3.78
N PHE A 203 -3.85 -3.63 -3.67
CA PHE A 203 -3.93 -4.47 -2.47
C PHE A 203 -3.25 -3.80 -1.26
N ALA A 204 -1.98 -3.36 -1.40
CA ALA A 204 -1.25 -2.69 -0.32
C ALA A 204 -1.95 -1.40 0.16
N GLY A 205 -2.64 -0.70 -0.74
CA GLY A 205 -3.47 0.45 -0.40
C GLY A 205 -4.75 0.07 0.34
N ALA A 206 -5.33 -1.10 0.01
CA ALA A 206 -6.58 -1.57 0.60
C ALA A 206 -6.41 -2.17 1.99
N THR A 207 -5.32 -2.92 2.21
CA THR A 207 -5.10 -3.73 3.43
C THR A 207 -5.32 -2.92 4.69
N HIS A 208 -4.64 -1.81 4.81
CA HIS A 208 -4.70 -0.95 6.00
C HIS A 208 -6.11 -0.41 6.23
N ASN A 209 -6.89 -0.22 5.18
CA ASN A 209 -8.23 0.34 5.27
C ASN A 209 -9.26 -0.68 5.73
N TYR A 210 -9.00 -2.00 5.56
CA TYR A 210 -9.82 -3.04 6.17
C TYR A 210 -9.80 -2.98 7.70
N HIS A 211 -8.76 -2.41 8.32
CA HIS A 211 -8.69 -2.24 9.77
C HIS A 211 -9.86 -1.41 10.34
N ILE A 212 -10.40 -0.47 9.56
CA ILE A 212 -11.58 0.31 9.94
C ILE A 212 -12.79 -0.62 10.09
N PHE A 213 -12.92 -1.60 9.19
CA PHE A 213 -14.00 -2.58 9.16
C PHE A 213 -13.80 -3.66 10.23
N TYR A 214 -12.58 -4.16 10.44
CA TYR A 214 -12.30 -5.12 11.51
C TYR A 214 -12.61 -4.56 12.90
N HIS A 215 -12.23 -3.30 13.12
CA HIS A 215 -12.37 -2.65 14.42
C HIS A 215 -13.84 -2.47 14.84
N ASP A 216 -14.70 -2.11 13.90
CA ASP A 216 -16.11 -1.82 14.13
C ASP A 216 -17.03 -3.01 13.70
N ASP A 217 -16.42 -4.17 13.37
CA ASP A 217 -17.11 -5.41 12.91
C ASP A 217 -18.10 -5.17 11.78
N LEU A 218 -17.66 -4.42 10.77
CA LEU A 218 -18.45 -4.02 9.61
C LEU A 218 -18.34 -5.06 8.49
N PRO A 219 -19.38 -5.19 7.64
CA PRO A 219 -19.31 -6.04 6.46
C PRO A 219 -18.20 -5.62 5.51
N ILE A 220 -17.43 -6.59 5.01
CA ILE A 220 -16.37 -6.38 4.00
C ILE A 220 -16.85 -7.01 2.70
N ALA A 221 -17.19 -6.15 1.73
CA ALA A 221 -17.58 -6.60 0.41
C ALA A 221 -16.39 -7.21 -0.34
N MET A 222 -16.66 -8.08 -1.30
CA MET A 222 -15.66 -8.67 -2.22
C MET A 222 -14.54 -9.47 -1.51
N TYR A 223 -14.76 -9.92 -0.28
CA TYR A 223 -13.74 -10.66 0.49
C TYR A 223 -13.28 -11.95 -0.22
N ARG A 224 -14.16 -12.59 -1.01
CA ARG A 224 -13.80 -13.80 -1.79
C ARG A 224 -12.75 -13.48 -2.84
N GLN A 225 -12.94 -12.41 -3.59
CA GLN A 225 -12.02 -11.94 -4.63
C GLN A 225 -10.67 -11.57 -4.06
N VAL A 226 -10.65 -10.94 -2.88
CA VAL A 226 -9.41 -10.62 -2.15
C VAL A 226 -8.70 -11.90 -1.71
N ILE A 227 -9.41 -12.88 -1.15
CA ILE A 227 -8.84 -14.19 -0.77
C ILE A 227 -8.30 -14.91 -2.02
N ASP A 228 -9.08 -14.97 -3.10
CA ASP A 228 -8.66 -15.62 -4.34
C ASP A 228 -7.38 -14.99 -4.90
N TYR A 229 -7.28 -13.66 -4.90
CA TYR A 229 -6.06 -12.96 -5.30
C TYR A 229 -4.87 -13.33 -4.40
N LEU A 230 -5.04 -13.27 -3.08
CA LEU A 230 -3.94 -13.54 -2.15
C LEU A 230 -3.44 -14.98 -2.21
N LEU A 231 -4.33 -15.94 -2.41
CA LEU A 231 -3.95 -17.35 -2.55
C LEU A 231 -3.21 -17.65 -3.88
N THR A 232 -3.19 -16.72 -4.84
CA THR A 232 -2.31 -16.84 -6.02
C THR A 232 -0.89 -16.31 -5.77
N ARG A 233 -0.69 -15.56 -4.68
CA ARG A 233 0.62 -14.97 -4.38
C ARG A 233 1.56 -15.99 -3.75
N SER A 234 2.86 -15.76 -3.94
CA SER A 234 3.90 -16.62 -3.38
C SER A 234 3.97 -16.49 -1.85
N THR A 235 4.32 -17.56 -1.17
CA THR A 235 4.66 -17.54 0.26
C THR A 235 6.13 -17.17 0.51
N GLU A 236 6.92 -16.95 -0.54
CA GLU A 236 8.28 -16.43 -0.44
C GLU A 236 8.30 -15.02 0.15
N ILE A 237 9.44 -14.65 0.69
CA ILE A 237 9.64 -13.34 1.30
C ILE A 237 9.77 -12.26 0.24
N GLU A 238 8.91 -11.23 0.35
CA GLU A 238 9.00 -10.01 -0.44
C GLU A 238 9.59 -8.86 0.40
N THR A 239 8.81 -7.82 0.64
CA THR A 239 9.17 -6.74 1.57
C THR A 239 8.45 -6.94 2.89
N ALA A 240 8.97 -6.36 3.96
CA ALA A 240 8.34 -6.47 5.28
C ALA A 240 6.90 -5.91 5.30
N CYS A 241 6.62 -4.87 4.49
CA CYS A 241 5.28 -4.32 4.35
C CYS A 241 4.33 -5.31 3.66
N ILE A 242 4.70 -5.82 2.48
CA ILE A 242 3.83 -6.74 1.71
C ILE A 242 3.59 -8.02 2.49
N ASP A 243 4.63 -8.59 3.11
CA ASP A 243 4.49 -9.83 3.89
C ASP A 243 3.50 -9.67 5.06
N VAL A 244 3.53 -8.55 5.77
CA VAL A 244 2.57 -8.31 6.86
C VAL A 244 1.17 -8.02 6.33
N ASP A 245 1.06 -7.32 5.20
CA ASP A 245 -0.23 -6.99 4.58
C ASP A 245 -0.97 -8.26 4.13
N GLU A 246 -0.28 -9.20 3.48
CA GLU A 246 -0.83 -10.50 3.07
C GLU A 246 -1.32 -11.32 4.26
N VAL A 247 -0.49 -11.40 5.29
CA VAL A 247 -0.80 -12.15 6.52
C VAL A 247 -1.96 -11.53 7.28
N ASP A 248 -1.99 -10.20 7.42
CA ASP A 248 -3.06 -9.47 8.09
C ASP A 248 -4.42 -9.79 7.49
N VAL A 249 -4.53 -9.66 6.16
CA VAL A 249 -5.81 -9.93 5.49
C VAL A 249 -6.21 -11.38 5.61
N LEU A 250 -5.32 -12.33 5.33
CA LEU A 250 -5.66 -13.76 5.40
C LEU A 250 -6.01 -14.21 6.82
N CYS A 251 -5.29 -13.74 7.85
CA CYS A 251 -5.60 -14.01 9.24
C CYS A 251 -6.97 -13.45 9.65
N ASN A 252 -7.36 -12.26 9.19
CA ASN A 252 -8.67 -11.69 9.52
C ASN A 252 -9.80 -12.29 8.68
N PHE A 253 -9.54 -12.62 7.40
CA PHE A 253 -10.58 -13.13 6.49
C PHE A 253 -10.88 -14.62 6.66
N ILE A 254 -10.05 -15.38 7.37
CA ILE A 254 -10.29 -16.81 7.63
C ILE A 254 -11.63 -17.05 8.34
N LYS A 255 -12.12 -16.07 9.13
CA LYS A 255 -13.42 -16.11 9.80
C LYS A 255 -14.61 -16.25 8.83
N PHE A 256 -14.46 -15.84 7.57
CA PHE A 256 -15.52 -15.90 6.56
C PHE A 256 -15.74 -17.30 5.98
N ASP A 257 -14.96 -18.28 6.40
CA ASP A 257 -15.09 -19.70 6.04
C ASP A 257 -15.09 -19.97 4.52
N TYR A 258 -14.43 -19.10 3.76
CA TYR A 258 -14.20 -19.27 2.34
C TYR A 258 -12.75 -19.68 2.10
N ARG A 259 -12.55 -20.85 1.46
CA ARG A 259 -11.23 -21.45 1.22
C ARG A 259 -10.34 -21.53 2.49
N ALA A 260 -10.97 -21.71 3.67
CA ALA A 260 -10.28 -21.62 4.96
C ALA A 260 -9.11 -22.60 5.11
N ASN A 261 -9.19 -23.79 4.52
CA ASN A 261 -8.10 -24.77 4.55
C ASN A 261 -6.91 -24.30 3.72
N GLU A 262 -7.16 -23.72 2.54
CA GLU A 262 -6.10 -23.19 1.68
C GLU A 262 -5.44 -21.96 2.33
N ILE A 263 -6.20 -21.12 3.02
CA ILE A 263 -5.66 -20.02 3.84
C ILE A 263 -4.72 -20.57 4.90
N LYS A 264 -5.13 -21.60 5.64
CA LYS A 264 -4.29 -22.22 6.69
C LYS A 264 -2.98 -22.78 6.10
N GLU A 265 -3.05 -23.47 4.98
CA GLU A 265 -1.86 -24.02 4.30
C GLU A 265 -0.93 -22.90 3.80
N TRP A 266 -1.50 -21.82 3.27
CA TRP A 266 -0.72 -20.67 2.81
C TRP A 266 -0.03 -19.97 3.99
N LEU A 267 -0.76 -19.72 5.07
CA LEU A 267 -0.24 -19.09 6.29
C LEU A 267 0.84 -19.93 6.96
N ASP A 268 0.69 -21.26 6.99
CA ASP A 268 1.69 -22.17 7.57
C ASP A 268 3.01 -22.14 6.79
N LYS A 269 2.93 -22.18 5.45
CA LYS A 269 4.09 -22.03 4.57
C LYS A 269 4.75 -20.65 4.71
N LYS A 270 3.95 -19.58 4.79
CA LYS A 270 4.46 -18.22 4.98
C LYS A 270 5.16 -18.08 6.33
N LEU A 271 4.65 -18.73 7.38
CA LEU A 271 5.30 -18.78 8.69
C LEU A 271 6.68 -19.44 8.63
N ASP A 272 6.79 -20.58 7.94
CA ASP A 272 8.09 -21.23 7.72
C ASP A 272 9.07 -20.28 7.02
N SER A 273 8.66 -19.64 5.93
CA SER A 273 9.48 -18.67 5.19
C SER A 273 9.92 -17.50 6.07
N LEU A 274 8.99 -16.95 6.90
CA LEU A 274 9.30 -15.87 7.82
C LEU A 274 10.32 -16.28 8.88
N LEU A 275 10.16 -17.46 9.51
CA LEU A 275 11.06 -17.93 10.54
C LEU A 275 12.47 -18.24 9.99
N ASP A 276 12.55 -18.78 8.79
CA ASP A 276 13.83 -19.09 8.09
C ASP A 276 14.52 -17.81 7.57
N TYR A 277 13.77 -16.72 7.42
CA TYR A 277 14.30 -15.43 6.99
C TYR A 277 14.99 -14.64 8.12
N GLN A 278 14.85 -15.04 9.38
CA GLN A 278 15.51 -14.35 10.49
C GLN A 278 17.03 -14.44 10.35
N ASN A 279 17.72 -13.31 10.41
CA ASN A 279 19.17 -13.24 10.32
C ASN A 279 19.88 -13.83 11.56
N ALA A 280 21.16 -14.15 11.39
CA ALA A 280 21.96 -14.74 12.48
C ALA A 280 22.08 -13.81 13.71
N ASP A 281 21.97 -12.49 13.52
CA ASP A 281 21.98 -11.52 14.62
C ASP A 281 20.65 -11.42 15.37
N GLY A 282 19.62 -12.16 14.92
CA GLY A 282 18.29 -12.21 15.53
C GLY A 282 17.29 -11.20 14.97
N GLY A 283 17.73 -10.24 14.18
CA GLY A 283 16.85 -9.29 13.52
C GLY A 283 16.38 -9.76 12.15
N PHE A 284 15.63 -8.90 11.47
CA PHE A 284 15.17 -9.13 10.10
C PHE A 284 15.59 -7.96 9.21
N ALA A 285 16.03 -8.29 7.99
CA ALA A 285 16.17 -7.33 6.91
C ALA A 285 14.82 -7.13 6.21
N ASP A 286 14.65 -6.00 5.54
CA ASP A 286 13.49 -5.82 4.67
C ASP A 286 13.59 -6.72 3.44
N GLN A 287 14.71 -6.66 2.72
CA GLN A 287 15.05 -7.55 1.61
C GLN A 287 16.52 -7.99 1.72
N ARG A 288 16.83 -9.24 1.30
CA ARG A 288 18.21 -9.70 1.24
C ARG A 288 18.94 -9.20 -0.01
N ASP A 289 18.22 -9.00 -1.09
CA ASP A 289 18.77 -8.73 -2.42
C ASP A 289 18.55 -7.30 -2.91
N GLY A 290 18.22 -6.37 -2.04
CA GLY A 290 17.96 -5.00 -2.39
C GLY A 290 18.49 -3.99 -1.39
N VAL A 291 18.66 -2.75 -1.86
CA VAL A 291 18.87 -1.59 -1.00
C VAL A 291 17.55 -0.86 -0.87
N ARG A 292 17.04 -0.73 0.36
CA ARG A 292 15.78 -0.07 0.61
C ARG A 292 15.97 1.30 1.24
N THR A 293 15.03 2.20 0.95
CA THR A 293 14.79 3.38 1.79
C THR A 293 14.16 2.91 3.07
N PHE A 294 14.76 3.22 4.22
CA PHE A 294 14.22 2.90 5.52
C PHE A 294 12.80 3.48 5.65
N ASP A 295 11.89 2.70 6.23
CA ASP A 295 10.48 3.06 6.50
C ASP A 295 9.65 3.63 5.33
N GLY A 296 10.24 3.82 4.17
CA GLY A 296 9.56 4.27 2.94
C GLY A 296 9.43 5.79 2.80
N TRP A 297 9.50 6.60 3.85
CA TRP A 297 9.32 8.07 3.79
C TRP A 297 10.62 8.87 3.90
N THR A 298 11.71 8.27 4.40
CA THR A 298 13.02 8.93 4.40
C THR A 298 13.87 8.54 3.19
N LYS A 299 14.88 9.35 2.87
CA LYS A 299 15.89 9.01 1.87
C LYS A 299 17.04 8.16 2.41
N TYR A 300 17.02 7.86 3.70
CA TYR A 300 17.98 6.93 4.28
C TYR A 300 17.84 5.55 3.63
N ARG A 301 18.96 4.92 3.34
CA ARG A 301 19.01 3.60 2.73
C ARG A 301 19.96 2.71 3.52
N GLU A 302 19.48 1.54 3.89
CA GLU A 302 20.30 0.50 4.45
C GLU A 302 20.91 -0.37 3.37
N PRO A 303 22.14 -0.89 3.59
CA PRO A 303 22.67 -1.92 2.72
C PRO A 303 21.81 -3.18 2.74
N GLN A 304 21.94 -3.94 1.67
CA GLN A 304 21.30 -5.23 1.46
C GLN A 304 21.49 -6.18 2.65
N GLY A 305 20.44 -6.86 3.05
CA GLY A 305 20.47 -7.90 4.07
C GLY A 305 20.69 -7.42 5.51
N ILE A 306 20.77 -6.12 5.76
CA ILE A 306 20.99 -5.58 7.10
C ILE A 306 19.69 -5.63 7.91
N SER A 307 19.78 -6.23 9.12
CA SER A 307 18.69 -6.24 10.08
C SER A 307 18.40 -4.86 10.62
N ASN A 308 17.12 -4.50 10.72
CA ASN A 308 16.68 -3.23 11.25
C ASN A 308 15.42 -3.34 12.13
N ALA A 309 15.16 -2.35 12.94
CA ALA A 309 14.04 -2.33 13.88
C ALA A 309 12.68 -2.40 13.15
N PHE A 310 12.53 -1.65 12.05
CA PHE A 310 11.32 -1.61 11.24
C PHE A 310 10.95 -3.00 10.67
N ALA A 311 11.85 -3.62 9.90
CA ALA A 311 11.59 -4.93 9.31
C ALA A 311 11.41 -6.01 10.39
N THR A 312 12.12 -5.89 11.52
CA THR A 312 11.96 -6.83 12.64
C THR A 312 10.57 -6.69 13.25
N TRP A 313 10.09 -5.48 13.49
CA TRP A 313 8.75 -5.25 14.00
C TRP A 313 7.67 -5.79 13.05
N PHE A 314 7.72 -5.45 11.77
CA PHE A 314 6.71 -5.86 10.78
C PHE A 314 6.64 -7.39 10.63
N ARG A 315 7.79 -8.06 10.56
CA ARG A 315 7.81 -9.54 10.47
C ARG A 315 7.35 -10.22 11.75
N LEU A 316 7.66 -9.66 12.92
CA LEU A 316 7.11 -10.15 14.18
C LEU A 316 5.59 -9.99 14.25
N ILE A 317 5.00 -8.91 13.67
CA ILE A 317 3.54 -8.77 13.54
C ILE A 317 2.98 -9.96 12.74
N ALA A 318 3.51 -10.22 11.56
CA ALA A 318 3.06 -11.32 10.71
C ALA A 318 3.19 -12.68 11.43
N ILE A 319 4.34 -12.97 12.03
CA ILE A 319 4.55 -14.20 12.82
C ILE A 319 3.53 -14.29 13.95
N GLY A 320 3.29 -13.20 14.68
CA GLY A 320 2.34 -13.16 15.79
C GLY A 320 0.90 -13.41 15.36
N MET A 321 0.46 -12.78 14.25
CA MET A 321 -0.87 -12.99 13.70
C MET A 321 -1.08 -14.46 13.29
N ILE A 322 -0.11 -15.07 12.59
CA ILE A 322 -0.19 -16.49 12.22
C ILE A 322 -0.17 -17.38 13.46
N ALA A 323 0.69 -17.08 14.45
CA ALA A 323 0.79 -17.85 15.69
C ALA A 323 -0.54 -17.88 16.45
N VAL A 324 -1.22 -16.75 16.54
CA VAL A 324 -2.58 -16.69 17.15
C VAL A 324 -3.59 -17.45 16.30
N THR A 325 -3.58 -17.24 15.00
CA THR A 325 -4.62 -17.77 14.10
C THR A 325 -4.54 -19.28 13.94
N LEU A 326 -3.33 -19.86 13.81
CA LEU A 326 -3.16 -21.29 13.54
C LEU A 326 -2.84 -22.12 14.78
N TYR A 327 -2.20 -21.53 15.79
CA TYR A 327 -1.65 -22.27 16.95
C TYR A 327 -2.22 -21.81 18.28
N ASP A 328 -3.20 -20.87 18.28
CA ASP A 328 -3.79 -20.25 19.48
C ASP A 328 -2.76 -19.73 20.50
N ASP A 329 -1.61 -19.25 19.98
CA ASP A 329 -0.57 -18.65 20.83
C ASP A 329 -0.99 -17.25 21.27
N ARG A 330 -1.57 -17.16 22.47
CA ARG A 330 -2.01 -15.90 23.08
C ARG A 330 -0.87 -15.09 23.74
N ASN A 331 0.37 -15.51 23.58
CA ASN A 331 1.53 -14.81 24.17
C ASN A 331 2.06 -13.69 23.28
N TRP A 332 1.14 -12.90 22.72
CA TRP A 332 1.40 -11.69 21.94
C TRP A 332 0.54 -10.54 22.46
N GLN A 333 0.99 -9.31 22.23
CA GLN A 333 0.25 -8.10 22.57
C GLN A 333 0.17 -7.20 21.34
N PHE A 334 -0.93 -7.26 20.60
CA PHE A 334 -1.17 -6.36 19.49
C PHE A 334 -1.61 -4.98 19.98
N ARG A 335 -1.43 -3.96 19.14
CA ARG A 335 -1.90 -2.61 19.45
C ARG A 335 -3.42 -2.52 19.39
N ASN A 336 -3.99 -1.61 20.18
CA ASN A 336 -5.44 -1.41 20.26
C ASN A 336 -5.98 -0.37 19.25
N THR A 337 -5.10 0.45 18.66
CA THR A 337 -5.48 1.44 17.64
C THR A 337 -5.22 0.88 16.26
N ILE A 338 -6.09 1.18 15.28
CA ILE A 338 -5.92 0.69 13.91
C ILE A 338 -4.62 1.18 13.26
N GLY A 339 -4.15 0.45 12.25
CA GLY A 339 -2.87 0.64 11.58
C GLY A 339 -1.97 -0.58 11.77
N ILE A 340 -0.78 -0.54 11.21
CA ILE A 340 0.17 -1.67 11.28
C ILE A 340 0.33 -2.16 12.71
N GLY A 341 0.19 -3.46 12.88
CA GLY A 341 0.23 -4.15 14.18
C GLY A 341 -1.09 -4.16 14.96
N TYR A 342 -2.18 -3.63 14.39
CA TYR A 342 -3.52 -3.86 14.91
C TYR A 342 -3.99 -5.28 14.57
N PHE A 343 -4.41 -6.02 15.57
CA PHE A 343 -5.03 -7.33 15.41
C PHE A 343 -5.88 -7.61 16.63
N ASN A 344 -7.12 -8.05 16.41
CA ASN A 344 -8.03 -8.40 17.47
C ASN A 344 -8.37 -9.91 17.39
N PRO A 345 -7.76 -10.77 18.20
CA PRO A 345 -8.07 -12.20 18.18
C PRO A 345 -9.56 -12.53 18.42
N GLU A 346 -10.29 -11.69 19.15
CA GLU A 346 -11.72 -11.88 19.41
C GLU A 346 -12.55 -11.67 18.13
N TYR A 347 -12.05 -10.85 17.19
CA TYR A 347 -12.69 -10.69 15.88
C TYR A 347 -12.76 -12.01 15.11
N LEU A 348 -11.78 -12.89 15.26
CA LEU A 348 -11.76 -14.20 14.60
C LEU A 348 -12.83 -15.14 15.12
N LEU A 349 -13.20 -14.98 16.41
CA LEU A 349 -14.21 -15.79 17.09
C LEU A 349 -15.63 -15.26 16.88
N ALA A 350 -15.77 -14.00 16.51
CA ALA A 350 -17.06 -13.40 16.20
C ALA A 350 -17.64 -14.03 14.93
N GLY A 351 -18.92 -14.34 14.95
CA GLY A 351 -19.65 -14.72 13.74
C GLY A 351 -19.66 -13.57 12.71
N PHE A 352 -20.11 -13.85 11.52
CA PHE A 352 -20.35 -12.80 10.51
C PHE A 352 -21.74 -12.98 9.89
N ASP A 353 -22.34 -11.86 9.53
CA ASP A 353 -23.67 -11.81 8.92
C ASP A 353 -23.54 -11.98 7.40
N ARG A 354 -23.84 -13.17 6.91
CA ARG A 354 -23.73 -13.52 5.48
C ARG A 354 -24.63 -12.64 4.59
N ASP A 355 -25.80 -12.29 5.08
CA ASP A 355 -26.76 -11.50 4.31
C ASP A 355 -26.24 -10.08 4.13
N LYS A 356 -25.72 -9.46 5.20
CA LYS A 356 -25.08 -8.14 5.11
C LYS A 356 -23.84 -8.15 4.21
N MET A 357 -23.05 -9.23 4.23
CA MET A 357 -21.91 -9.37 3.33
C MET A 357 -22.35 -9.42 1.87
N GLN A 358 -23.42 -10.18 1.56
CA GLN A 358 -23.98 -10.24 0.22
C GLN A 358 -24.57 -8.90 -0.23
N GLU A 359 -25.29 -8.20 0.67
CA GLU A 359 -25.82 -6.86 0.38
C GLU A 359 -24.69 -5.88 0.04
N ALA A 360 -23.59 -5.92 0.82
CA ALA A 360 -22.42 -5.08 0.58
C ALA A 360 -21.75 -5.42 -0.77
N GLU A 361 -21.58 -6.71 -1.09
CA GLU A 361 -21.02 -7.18 -2.36
C GLU A 361 -21.88 -6.74 -3.55
N TRP A 362 -23.19 -6.95 -3.46
CA TRP A 362 -24.13 -6.54 -4.50
C TRP A 362 -24.08 -5.03 -4.76
N ALA A 363 -24.02 -4.23 -3.69
CA ALA A 363 -23.90 -2.78 -3.82
C ALA A 363 -22.60 -2.35 -4.52
N VAL A 364 -21.47 -3.04 -4.30
CA VAL A 364 -20.20 -2.78 -5.02
C VAL A 364 -20.35 -3.13 -6.49
N LEU A 365 -20.87 -4.32 -6.82
CA LEU A 365 -21.04 -4.77 -8.20
C LEU A 365 -21.95 -3.84 -8.99
N GLN A 366 -23.08 -3.40 -8.44
CA GLN A 366 -23.98 -2.44 -9.08
C GLN A 366 -23.30 -1.10 -9.38
N ARG A 367 -22.46 -0.61 -8.45
CA ARG A 367 -21.70 0.61 -8.69
C ARG A 367 -20.65 0.42 -9.77
N ALA A 368 -19.97 -0.73 -9.81
CA ALA A 368 -19.00 -1.06 -10.84
C ALA A 368 -19.64 -1.09 -12.22
N GLU A 369 -20.81 -1.75 -12.36
CA GLU A 369 -21.59 -1.75 -13.61
C GLU A 369 -22.03 -0.34 -14.02
N THR A 370 -22.48 0.47 -13.06
CA THR A 370 -22.89 1.85 -13.33
C THR A 370 -21.69 2.70 -13.79
N ARG A 371 -20.52 2.51 -13.20
CA ARG A 371 -19.28 3.17 -13.63
C ARG A 371 -18.88 2.75 -15.03
N LYS A 372 -18.85 1.44 -15.31
CA LYS A 372 -18.57 0.90 -16.66
C LYS A 372 -19.53 1.44 -17.72
N ALA A 373 -20.83 1.50 -17.40
CA ALA A 373 -21.84 2.06 -18.31
C ALA A 373 -21.67 3.57 -18.56
N LYS A 374 -21.32 4.34 -17.52
CA LYS A 374 -21.01 5.78 -17.67
C LYS A 374 -19.74 6.00 -18.47
N GLN A 375 -18.72 5.21 -18.23
CA GLN A 375 -17.44 5.27 -18.94
C GLN A 375 -17.61 4.91 -20.40
N ALA A 376 -18.37 3.84 -20.71
CA ALA A 376 -18.72 3.49 -22.09
C ALA A 376 -19.51 4.59 -22.79
N LYS A 377 -20.49 5.22 -22.13
CA LYS A 377 -21.24 6.37 -22.67
C LYS A 377 -20.37 7.61 -22.85
N SER A 378 -19.48 7.91 -21.91
CA SER A 378 -18.51 9.01 -22.02
C SER A 378 -17.54 8.76 -23.16
N THR A 379 -17.02 7.55 -23.27
CA THR A 379 -16.14 7.14 -24.38
C THR A 379 -16.88 7.22 -25.71
N ALA A 380 -18.11 6.73 -25.79
CA ALA A 380 -18.91 6.80 -27.01
C ALA A 380 -19.34 8.24 -27.39
N SER A 381 -19.48 9.15 -26.42
CA SER A 381 -19.86 10.55 -26.69
C SER A 381 -18.68 11.49 -26.94
N SER A 382 -17.45 11.11 -26.52
CA SER A 382 -16.24 11.92 -26.65
C SER A 382 -15.30 11.45 -27.77
N LEU A 383 -15.50 10.25 -28.32
CA LEU A 383 -14.67 9.70 -29.39
C LEU A 383 -15.22 10.13 -30.75
N ASN A 384 -14.74 11.26 -31.23
CA ASN A 384 -14.80 11.56 -32.64
C ASN A 384 -13.42 11.26 -33.23
N ASP A 385 -13.27 10.12 -33.93
CA ASP A 385 -12.00 9.70 -34.53
C ASP A 385 -11.47 10.70 -35.55
N GLU A 386 -12.27 11.68 -35.97
CA GLU A 386 -11.81 12.84 -36.73
C GLU A 386 -10.81 13.72 -35.93
N ASN A 387 -10.91 13.74 -34.61
CA ASN A 387 -9.99 14.52 -33.77
C ASN A 387 -8.56 13.98 -33.79
N VAL A 388 -8.34 12.73 -34.19
CA VAL A 388 -6.99 12.12 -34.30
C VAL A 388 -6.48 11.99 -35.71
N ALA A 389 -7.17 12.60 -36.69
CA ALA A 389 -6.81 12.51 -38.13
C ALA A 389 -5.38 12.98 -38.43
N ASP A 390 -4.90 14.01 -37.73
CA ASP A 390 -3.53 14.51 -37.83
C ASP A 390 -2.50 13.50 -37.30
N LEU A 391 -2.83 12.77 -36.23
CA LEU A 391 -1.97 11.71 -35.72
C LEU A 391 -1.93 10.51 -36.68
N VAL A 392 -3.06 10.14 -37.25
CA VAL A 392 -3.12 9.10 -38.29
C VAL A 392 -2.18 9.47 -39.46
N GLN A 393 -2.29 10.70 -39.97
CA GLN A 393 -1.39 11.19 -41.03
C GLN A 393 0.09 11.20 -40.59
N LEU A 394 0.36 11.56 -39.34
CA LEU A 394 1.71 11.53 -38.80
C LEU A 394 2.29 10.12 -38.81
N PHE A 395 1.51 9.14 -38.34
CA PHE A 395 1.94 7.75 -38.29
C PHE A 395 2.02 7.12 -39.70
N GLN A 396 1.12 7.46 -40.62
CA GLN A 396 1.23 7.05 -42.03
C GLN A 396 2.56 7.50 -42.65
N LYS A 397 2.92 8.78 -42.50
CA LYS A 397 4.23 9.28 -42.95
C LYS A 397 5.41 8.57 -42.31
N ARG A 398 5.30 8.18 -41.05
CA ARG A 398 6.36 7.44 -40.36
C ARG A 398 6.48 6.01 -40.89
N VAL A 399 5.36 5.36 -41.18
CA VAL A 399 5.34 4.04 -41.85
C VAL A 399 5.97 4.10 -43.22
N GLU A 400 5.62 5.11 -44.03
CA GLU A 400 6.21 5.32 -45.35
C GLU A 400 7.72 5.57 -45.30
N ALA A 401 8.20 6.27 -44.25
CA ALA A 401 9.61 6.59 -44.07
C ALA A 401 10.40 5.45 -43.37
N ALA A 402 9.71 4.44 -42.82
CA ALA A 402 10.36 3.35 -42.13
C ALA A 402 11.12 2.41 -43.06
N ASP A 403 12.17 1.78 -42.56
CA ASP A 403 12.91 0.75 -43.29
C ASP A 403 12.05 -0.52 -43.39
N GLN A 404 11.43 -0.71 -44.55
CA GLN A 404 10.52 -1.84 -44.81
C GLN A 404 11.18 -3.20 -44.58
N SER A 405 12.51 -3.31 -44.68
CA SER A 405 13.22 -4.56 -44.40
C SER A 405 13.17 -4.98 -42.94
N LYS A 406 12.76 -4.08 -42.04
CA LYS A 406 12.57 -4.33 -40.62
C LYS A 406 11.14 -4.70 -40.23
N LEU A 407 10.17 -4.58 -41.12
CA LEU A 407 8.76 -4.93 -40.91
C LEU A 407 8.50 -6.43 -41.18
N THR A 408 9.38 -7.30 -40.67
CA THR A 408 9.34 -8.75 -40.91
C THR A 408 8.46 -9.51 -39.91
N PHE A 409 7.61 -8.81 -39.16
CA PHE A 409 6.77 -9.38 -38.12
C PHE A 409 5.31 -8.98 -38.32
N GLU A 410 4.41 -9.79 -37.83
CA GLU A 410 2.98 -9.44 -37.73
C GLU A 410 2.68 -8.81 -36.38
N ALA A 411 1.94 -7.71 -36.38
CA ALA A 411 1.53 -7.01 -35.17
C ALA A 411 0.33 -6.09 -35.41
N SER A 412 -0.50 -5.97 -34.40
CA SER A 412 -1.60 -5.02 -34.40
C SER A 412 -1.56 -4.15 -33.12
N PHE A 413 -1.74 -2.86 -33.32
CA PHE A 413 -1.68 -1.87 -32.26
C PHE A 413 -2.92 -1.00 -32.28
N SER A 414 -3.55 -0.78 -31.13
CA SER A 414 -4.62 0.20 -30.96
C SER A 414 -4.09 1.35 -30.11
N VAL A 415 -4.24 2.59 -30.57
CA VAL A 415 -3.76 3.78 -29.86
C VAL A 415 -4.96 4.65 -29.50
N ASN A 416 -5.21 4.76 -28.19
CA ASN A 416 -6.32 5.55 -27.65
C ASN A 416 -5.78 6.88 -27.11
N ILE A 417 -6.26 7.98 -27.66
CA ILE A 417 -5.94 9.33 -27.19
C ILE A 417 -7.03 9.79 -26.25
N VAL A 418 -6.66 9.98 -24.97
CA VAL A 418 -7.62 10.31 -23.90
C VAL A 418 -8.46 11.54 -24.28
N ASN A 419 -9.77 11.39 -24.28
CA ASN A 419 -10.78 12.39 -24.59
C ASN A 419 -10.78 12.92 -26.04
N GLU A 420 -10.12 12.23 -26.99
CA GLU A 420 -10.06 12.71 -28.36
C GLU A 420 -10.55 11.68 -29.38
N GLY A 421 -10.01 10.46 -29.37
CA GLY A 421 -10.33 9.42 -30.31
C GLY A 421 -9.30 8.32 -30.35
N SER A 422 -9.42 7.41 -31.31
CA SER A 422 -8.52 6.26 -31.45
C SER A 422 -8.07 6.12 -32.90
N PHE A 423 -6.91 5.50 -33.07
CA PHE A 423 -6.43 5.00 -34.34
C PHE A 423 -5.71 3.67 -34.13
N HIS A 424 -5.50 2.92 -35.19
CA HIS A 424 -4.79 1.66 -35.10
C HIS A 424 -3.75 1.52 -36.19
N LEU A 425 -2.78 0.65 -35.94
CA LEU A 425 -1.71 0.26 -36.85
C LEU A 425 -1.70 -1.26 -36.95
N VAL A 426 -1.68 -1.77 -38.18
CA VAL A 426 -1.56 -3.21 -38.46
C VAL A 426 -0.36 -3.42 -39.36
N ILE A 427 0.49 -4.38 -39.00
CA ILE A 427 1.66 -4.81 -39.76
C ILE A 427 1.41 -6.26 -40.15
N GLU A 428 1.22 -6.50 -41.45
CA GLU A 428 0.99 -7.82 -42.03
C GLU A 428 1.71 -7.93 -43.37
N ASN A 429 2.29 -9.10 -43.65
CA ASN A 429 2.99 -9.39 -44.91
C ASN A 429 4.10 -8.38 -45.30
N GLY A 430 4.71 -7.74 -44.31
CA GLY A 430 5.75 -6.72 -44.57
C GLY A 430 5.20 -5.34 -44.87
N GLU A 431 3.88 -5.14 -44.86
CA GLU A 431 3.23 -3.85 -45.05
C GLU A 431 2.64 -3.36 -43.72
N ALA A 432 2.67 -2.05 -43.50
CA ALA A 432 2.06 -1.43 -42.33
C ALA A 432 0.98 -0.43 -42.76
N ASN A 433 -0.20 -0.57 -42.16
CA ASN A 433 -1.36 0.27 -42.44
C ASN A 433 -1.81 0.99 -41.17
N VAL A 434 -2.19 2.26 -41.28
CA VAL A 434 -2.66 3.10 -40.18
C VAL A 434 -4.03 3.66 -40.54
N ASP A 435 -5.02 3.38 -39.70
CA ASP A 435 -6.39 3.84 -39.91
C ASP A 435 -7.02 4.38 -38.63
N LYS A 436 -8.08 5.19 -38.80
CA LYS A 436 -8.89 5.72 -37.69
C LYS A 436 -9.66 4.61 -36.99
N GLY A 437 -9.96 4.83 -35.71
CA GLY A 437 -10.76 3.93 -34.89
C GLY A 437 -9.91 2.95 -34.07
N ALA A 438 -10.52 2.43 -33.02
CA ALA A 438 -9.92 1.41 -32.18
C ALA A 438 -9.97 0.05 -32.87
N LEU A 439 -8.93 -0.77 -32.68
CA LEU A 439 -8.93 -2.16 -33.12
C LEU A 439 -9.24 -3.08 -31.93
N GLU A 440 -10.31 -3.85 -32.04
CA GLU A 440 -10.61 -4.90 -31.07
C GLU A 440 -9.57 -6.03 -31.13
N ASN A 441 -9.15 -6.53 -29.99
CA ASN A 441 -8.14 -7.62 -29.87
C ASN A 441 -6.77 -7.32 -30.47
N ALA A 442 -6.34 -6.05 -30.46
CA ALA A 442 -4.98 -5.69 -30.84
C ALA A 442 -3.95 -6.41 -29.94
N ASN A 443 -2.80 -6.78 -30.50
CA ASN A 443 -1.69 -7.36 -29.73
C ASN A 443 -1.23 -6.43 -28.60
N LEU A 444 -1.29 -5.12 -28.85
CA LEU A 444 -1.01 -4.10 -27.83
C LEU A 444 -1.97 -2.92 -28.00
N THR A 445 -2.65 -2.55 -26.94
CA THR A 445 -3.40 -1.30 -26.83
C THR A 445 -2.59 -0.30 -26.00
N VAL A 446 -2.38 0.89 -26.55
CA VAL A 446 -1.67 2.00 -25.90
C VAL A 446 -2.67 3.11 -25.62
N THR A 447 -2.70 3.62 -24.38
CA THR A 447 -3.56 4.74 -23.99
C THR A 447 -2.71 5.86 -23.39
N CYS A 448 -2.85 7.08 -23.90
CA CYS A 448 -2.12 8.25 -23.40
C CYS A 448 -2.80 9.56 -23.80
N LYS A 449 -2.32 10.68 -23.26
CA LYS A 449 -2.70 12.02 -23.74
C LYS A 449 -1.96 12.35 -25.04
N ARG A 450 -2.54 13.16 -25.90
CA ARG A 450 -1.92 13.64 -27.16
C ARG A 450 -0.53 14.21 -26.94
N ASP A 451 -0.35 15.11 -25.98
CA ASP A 451 0.94 15.71 -25.64
C ASP A 451 2.01 14.65 -25.29
N THR A 452 1.60 13.59 -24.59
CA THR A 452 2.50 12.48 -24.25
C THR A 452 2.95 11.73 -25.49
N LEU A 453 2.01 11.35 -26.37
CA LEU A 453 2.33 10.65 -27.62
C LEU A 453 3.22 11.50 -28.51
N THR A 454 2.87 12.77 -28.70
CA THR A 454 3.66 13.70 -29.52
C THR A 454 5.09 13.85 -29.01
N LYS A 455 5.28 13.99 -27.69
CA LYS A 455 6.62 14.05 -27.10
C LYS A 455 7.43 12.77 -27.28
N ILE A 456 6.76 11.61 -27.24
CA ILE A 456 7.44 10.32 -27.50
C ILE A 456 7.85 10.23 -28.96
N VAL A 457 6.95 10.55 -29.89
CA VAL A 457 7.22 10.52 -31.33
C VAL A 457 8.31 11.52 -31.74
N ASP A 458 8.35 12.67 -31.08
CA ASP A 458 9.41 13.70 -31.29
C ASP A 458 10.75 13.35 -30.61
N GLY A 459 10.84 12.22 -29.88
CA GLY A 459 12.06 11.87 -29.13
C GLY A 459 12.31 12.72 -27.88
N LYS A 460 11.34 13.56 -27.48
CA LYS A 460 11.45 14.45 -26.30
C LYS A 460 11.08 13.77 -24.98
N LEU A 461 10.47 12.60 -25.04
CA LEU A 461 10.07 11.78 -23.90
C LEU A 461 10.36 10.31 -24.22
N ASP A 462 11.11 9.65 -23.38
CA ASP A 462 11.34 8.22 -23.48
C ASP A 462 10.05 7.43 -23.18
N ALA A 463 9.68 6.49 -24.05
CA ALA A 463 8.44 5.72 -23.92
C ALA A 463 8.44 4.83 -22.66
N LYS A 464 9.59 4.28 -22.25
CA LYS A 464 9.72 3.47 -21.03
C LYS A 464 9.53 4.34 -19.80
N LEU A 465 10.07 5.57 -19.82
CA LEU A 465 9.88 6.54 -18.75
C LEU A 465 8.42 7.00 -18.68
N ALA A 466 7.77 7.21 -19.83
CA ALA A 466 6.36 7.56 -19.90
C ALA A 466 5.47 6.42 -19.32
N TYR A 467 5.78 5.17 -19.62
CA TYR A 467 5.14 4.00 -19.07
C TYR A 467 5.38 3.88 -17.56
N ALA A 468 6.62 3.94 -17.12
CA ALA A 468 6.99 3.86 -15.70
C ALA A 468 6.39 4.99 -14.83
N THR A 469 6.10 6.14 -15.45
CA THR A 469 5.46 7.30 -14.78
C THR A 469 3.94 7.35 -14.94
N GLY A 470 3.33 6.31 -15.54
CA GLY A 470 1.87 6.22 -15.75
C GLY A 470 1.30 7.18 -16.81
N LYS A 471 2.14 7.89 -17.55
CA LYS A 471 1.73 8.78 -18.66
C LYS A 471 1.35 8.03 -19.92
N LEU A 472 1.84 6.79 -20.05
CA LEU A 472 1.54 5.84 -21.12
C LEU A 472 1.02 4.57 -20.46
N LYS A 473 -0.16 4.13 -20.80
CA LYS A 473 -0.74 2.87 -20.33
C LYS A 473 -0.71 1.86 -21.48
N CYS A 474 -0.38 0.61 -21.17
CA CYS A 474 -0.36 -0.49 -22.15
C CYS A 474 -1.23 -1.64 -21.67
N LYS A 475 -2.04 -2.20 -22.57
CA LYS A 475 -2.84 -3.41 -22.35
C LYS A 475 -2.54 -4.40 -23.47
N GLY A 476 -2.21 -5.64 -23.13
CA GLY A 476 -1.78 -6.67 -24.08
C GLY A 476 -0.33 -7.07 -23.86
N ASP A 477 0.30 -7.66 -24.88
CA ASP A 477 1.67 -8.14 -24.79
C ASP A 477 2.68 -6.97 -24.96
N ILE A 478 3.32 -6.60 -23.86
CA ILE A 478 4.33 -5.50 -23.80
C ILE A 478 5.52 -5.76 -24.74
N ALA A 479 5.82 -7.00 -25.11
CA ALA A 479 6.88 -7.28 -26.08
C ALA A 479 6.65 -6.56 -27.44
N TYR A 480 5.40 -6.31 -27.77
CA TYR A 480 5.06 -5.52 -28.97
C TYR A 480 5.38 -4.03 -28.84
N ALA A 481 5.48 -3.46 -27.65
CA ALA A 481 5.87 -2.06 -27.49
C ALA A 481 7.28 -1.79 -28.04
N PHE A 482 8.18 -2.76 -27.92
CA PHE A 482 9.53 -2.64 -28.51
C PHE A 482 9.50 -2.66 -30.04
N LYS A 483 8.53 -3.35 -30.65
CA LYS A 483 8.36 -3.40 -32.10
C LYS A 483 7.83 -2.06 -32.67
N LEU A 484 7.02 -1.35 -31.89
CA LEU A 484 6.55 0.01 -32.25
C LEU A 484 7.67 1.04 -32.36
N THR A 485 8.78 0.84 -31.63
CA THR A 485 9.93 1.77 -31.69
C THR A 485 10.62 1.82 -33.07
N ILE A 486 10.37 0.84 -33.96
CA ILE A 486 10.88 0.84 -35.33
C ILE A 486 10.21 1.95 -36.17
N LEU A 487 9.03 2.39 -35.77
CA LEU A 487 8.23 3.43 -36.45
C LEU A 487 8.34 4.81 -35.78
N MET A 488 9.06 4.91 -34.67
CA MET A 488 9.28 6.15 -33.91
C MET A 488 10.68 6.69 -34.17
#